data_6c4b6e126fa4f82f443c2efc6f1d5ed4
#
_entry.id   6c4b6e126fa4f82f443c2efc6f1d5ed4
#
_cell.length_a   1.000
_cell.length_b   1.000
_cell.length_c   1.000
_cell.angle_alpha   90.00
_cell.angle_beta   90.00
_cell.angle_gamma   90.00
#
_symmetry.space_group_name_H-M   'P 1'
#
loop_
_entity.id
_entity.type
_entity.pdbx_description
1 polymer ?
#
loop_
_entity_poly.entity_id
_entity_poly.type
_entity_poly.pdbx_seq_one_letter_code
_entity_poly.pdbx_strand_id
1 'polypeptide(L)'
;SHKGKVIAIENQNSWTDGGVASPTPFYWSTGGYGVMWHTFKKGQYDFGSREENLVNLSHDENYLDVFFMVNDSPVALLNDFYQLTGNPVLLPKFGFYEGHLNAYNRDYWKEDEKGILFEDGKRYKESQKDNGGIKESLNGEKNNYQFSARAVIDRYNAADMPLGWILPNDGYGAGYGQTSTLDGNIQNLKELGEYACAKGVEIGLWTQSDLHPK
;
A
#
# COMPACT_ATOMS: atom_id res chain seq x y z
N SER A 1 19.92 3.08 10.66
CA SER A 1 20.21 3.28 12.09
C SER A 1 19.37 4.42 12.63
N HIS A 2 18.81 4.24 13.84
CA HIS A 2 18.04 5.26 14.56
C HIS A 2 18.84 5.94 15.67
N LYS A 3 20.11 5.59 15.86
CA LYS A 3 20.98 6.23 16.88
C LYS A 3 20.98 7.75 16.73
N GLY A 4 20.77 8.48 17.81
CA GLY A 4 20.71 9.94 17.86
C GLY A 4 19.39 10.53 17.31
N LYS A 5 18.35 9.73 17.15
CA LYS A 5 17.05 10.18 16.61
C LYS A 5 15.91 9.95 17.58
N VAL A 6 14.89 10.77 17.45
CA VAL A 6 13.57 10.57 18.05
C VAL A 6 12.64 10.06 16.97
N ILE A 7 11.95 8.96 17.22
CA ILE A 7 11.03 8.32 16.29
C ILE A 7 9.64 8.33 16.90
N ALA A 8 8.67 8.88 16.17
CA ALA A 8 7.26 8.74 16.53
C ALA A 8 6.79 7.31 16.22
N ILE A 9 6.11 6.69 17.18
CA ILE A 9 5.48 5.39 17.03
C ILE A 9 3.97 5.63 16.95
N GLU A 10 3.53 6.00 15.77
CA GLU A 10 2.13 6.25 15.47
C GLU A 10 1.85 6.04 13.98
N ASN A 11 0.62 5.66 13.67
CA ASN A 11 0.19 5.56 12.29
C ASN A 11 0.09 6.97 11.69
N GLN A 12 0.73 7.14 10.55
CA GLN A 12 0.66 8.37 9.79
C GLN A 12 0.17 8.04 8.39
N ASN A 13 -0.77 8.83 7.91
CA ASN A 13 -1.25 8.77 6.55
C ASN A 13 -1.06 10.15 5.92
N SER A 14 -0.01 10.29 5.13
CA SER A 14 0.29 11.54 4.43
C SER A 14 0.31 11.30 2.93
N TRP A 15 -0.51 12.02 2.21
CA TRP A 15 -0.55 12.00 0.75
C TRP A 15 0.59 12.80 0.09
N THR A 16 1.26 13.63 0.87
CA THR A 16 2.19 14.63 0.32
C THR A 16 3.65 14.26 0.51
N ASP A 17 3.98 13.34 1.41
CA ASP A 17 5.37 13.20 1.81
C ASP A 17 5.74 11.77 2.19
N GLY A 18 5.78 10.92 1.19
CA GLY A 18 6.36 9.59 1.34
C GLY A 18 5.50 8.57 2.09
N GLY A 19 4.22 8.83 2.23
CA GLY A 19 3.31 7.74 2.43
C GLY A 19 2.80 7.49 3.85
N VAL A 20 2.49 6.24 4.08
CA VAL A 20 1.88 5.72 5.31
C VAL A 20 2.95 5.12 6.19
N ALA A 21 3.01 5.55 7.44
CA ALA A 21 3.82 4.91 8.45
C ALA A 21 2.93 4.04 9.34
N SER A 22 3.29 2.78 9.48
CA SER A 22 2.67 1.81 10.41
C SER A 22 3.77 1.13 11.21
N PRO A 23 4.36 1.85 12.19
CA PRO A 23 5.49 1.34 12.95
C PRO A 23 5.08 0.25 13.92
N THR A 24 5.89 -0.80 13.99
CA THR A 24 5.79 -1.80 15.04
C THR A 24 6.58 -1.32 16.25
N PRO A 25 6.06 -1.41 17.49
CA PRO A 25 6.75 -1.01 18.70
C PRO A 25 7.84 -2.01 19.12
N PHE A 26 8.71 -2.33 18.18
CA PHE A 26 9.84 -3.24 18.30
C PHE A 26 11.10 -2.63 17.72
N TYR A 27 12.22 -2.77 18.42
CA TYR A 27 13.53 -2.48 17.88
C TYR A 27 14.55 -3.49 18.36
N TRP A 28 15.65 -3.59 17.63
CA TRP A 28 16.79 -4.37 18.04
C TRP A 28 18.09 -3.58 17.89
N SER A 29 19.11 -3.98 18.64
CA SER A 29 20.42 -3.35 18.70
C SER A 29 21.51 -4.34 18.31
N THR A 30 22.56 -3.83 17.66
CA THR A 30 23.81 -4.57 17.43
C THR A 30 24.53 -4.92 18.74
N GLY A 31 24.06 -4.40 19.87
CA GLY A 31 24.52 -4.81 21.21
C GLY A 31 23.93 -6.15 21.68
N GLY A 32 23.22 -6.87 20.82
CA GLY A 32 22.73 -8.23 21.11
C GLY A 32 21.42 -8.26 21.91
N TYR A 33 20.56 -7.26 21.73
CA TYR A 33 19.25 -7.26 22.36
C TYR A 33 18.16 -6.68 21.47
N GLY A 34 16.93 -7.08 21.72
CA GLY A 34 15.70 -6.52 21.16
C GLY A 34 14.70 -6.17 22.25
N VAL A 35 13.83 -5.21 22.00
CA VAL A 35 12.78 -4.79 22.90
C VAL A 35 11.50 -4.64 22.11
N MET A 36 10.45 -5.29 22.59
CA MET A 36 9.09 -5.14 22.08
C MET A 36 8.18 -4.66 23.20
N TRP A 37 7.52 -3.53 23.00
CA TRP A 37 6.45 -3.09 23.88
C TRP A 37 5.11 -3.57 23.32
N HIS A 38 4.41 -4.41 24.05
CA HIS A 38 3.13 -4.97 23.61
C HIS A 38 1.99 -3.97 23.83
N THR A 39 1.84 -3.06 22.88
CA THR A 39 0.81 -2.03 22.89
C THR A 39 0.41 -1.61 21.48
N PHE A 40 -0.81 -1.11 21.32
CA PHE A 40 -1.33 -0.46 20.11
C PHE A 40 -1.43 1.06 20.25
N LYS A 41 -1.01 1.59 21.40
CA LYS A 41 -1.04 3.03 21.66
C LYS A 41 0.13 3.72 21.01
N LYS A 42 -0.09 4.96 20.57
CA LYS A 42 0.99 5.79 20.07
C LYS A 42 2.06 6.04 21.11
N GLY A 43 3.25 6.34 20.64
CA GLY A 43 4.38 6.56 21.51
C GLY A 43 5.52 7.29 20.83
N GLN A 44 6.64 7.36 21.51
CA GLN A 44 7.86 7.97 21.03
C GLN A 44 9.08 7.23 21.56
N TYR A 45 10.04 6.97 20.69
CA TYR A 45 11.31 6.33 21.03
C TYR A 45 12.45 7.30 20.78
N ASP A 46 13.19 7.63 21.82
CA ASP A 46 14.42 8.45 21.75
C ASP A 46 15.64 7.54 21.85
N PHE A 47 16.40 7.45 20.79
CA PHE A 47 17.60 6.62 20.68
C PHE A 47 18.88 7.41 20.95
N GLY A 48 18.93 8.14 22.04
CA GLY A 48 20.11 8.92 22.45
C GLY A 48 20.20 10.29 21.79
N SER A 49 19.08 10.89 21.43
CA SER A 49 19.04 12.26 20.91
C SER A 49 19.15 13.30 22.03
N ARG A 50 18.47 13.06 23.13
CA ARG A 50 18.49 13.96 24.29
C ARG A 50 19.65 13.67 25.22
N GLU A 51 19.95 12.40 25.42
CA GLU A 51 21.02 11.93 26.27
C GLU A 51 21.74 10.77 25.59
N GLU A 52 23.03 10.97 25.28
CA GLU A 52 23.83 9.96 24.61
C GLU A 52 23.90 8.67 25.48
N ASN A 53 23.78 7.52 24.81
CA ASN A 53 23.78 6.19 25.43
C ASN A 53 22.56 5.84 26.26
N LEU A 54 21.51 6.65 26.24
CA LEU A 54 20.23 6.34 26.84
C LEU A 54 19.15 6.14 25.78
N VAL A 55 18.36 5.09 25.93
CA VAL A 55 17.14 4.86 25.11
C VAL A 55 15.93 5.09 26.00
N ASN A 56 15.11 6.06 25.62
CA ASN A 56 13.84 6.34 26.28
C ASN A 56 12.68 5.91 25.41
N LEU A 57 11.80 5.09 25.94
CA LEU A 57 10.59 4.64 25.29
C LEU A 57 9.39 5.18 26.05
N SER A 58 8.40 5.67 25.35
CA SER A 58 7.13 6.10 25.94
C SER A 58 5.97 5.70 25.05
N HIS A 59 4.85 5.34 25.65
CA HIS A 59 3.56 5.15 25.00
C HIS A 59 2.46 5.78 25.84
N ASP A 60 1.37 6.18 25.19
CA ASP A 60 0.16 6.68 25.87
C ASP A 60 -0.61 5.51 26.51
N GLU A 61 0.06 4.83 27.43
CA GLU A 61 -0.43 3.63 28.09
C GLU A 61 -0.25 3.75 29.60
N ASN A 62 -1.09 3.09 30.37
CA ASN A 62 -1.06 3.11 31.84
C ASN A 62 -0.50 1.81 32.44
N TYR A 63 0.02 0.92 31.62
CA TYR A 63 0.69 -0.31 32.05
C TYR A 63 1.95 -0.55 31.21
N LEU A 64 2.83 -1.39 31.74
CA LEU A 64 4.07 -1.78 31.08
C LEU A 64 4.02 -3.28 30.79
N ASP A 65 3.94 -3.62 29.50
CA ASP A 65 4.03 -4.99 28.99
C ASP A 65 5.13 -5.04 27.92
N VAL A 66 6.33 -5.47 28.35
CA VAL A 66 7.55 -5.38 27.54
C VAL A 66 8.25 -6.73 27.51
N PHE A 67 8.63 -7.14 26.31
CA PHE A 67 9.47 -8.31 26.06
C PHE A 67 10.89 -7.89 25.75
N PHE A 68 11.84 -8.46 26.47
CA PHE A 68 13.26 -8.33 26.20
C PHE A 68 13.79 -9.61 25.57
N MET A 69 14.50 -9.46 24.48
CA MET A 69 15.16 -10.54 23.77
C MET A 69 16.66 -10.32 23.85
N VAL A 70 17.39 -11.37 24.11
CA VAL A 70 18.87 -11.31 24.18
C VAL A 70 19.41 -12.41 23.30
N ASN A 71 20.16 -12.01 22.26
CA ASN A 71 20.76 -12.96 21.34
C ASN A 71 21.98 -12.33 20.65
N ASP A 72 22.86 -13.16 20.15
CA ASP A 72 24.14 -12.75 19.56
C ASP A 72 24.06 -12.36 18.08
N SER A 73 22.89 -12.57 17.44
CA SER A 73 22.71 -12.21 16.03
C SER A 73 21.35 -11.54 15.75
N PRO A 74 21.29 -10.64 14.76
CA PRO A 74 20.03 -10.03 14.34
C PRO A 74 18.98 -11.04 13.88
N VAL A 75 19.40 -12.11 13.22
CA VAL A 75 18.51 -13.18 12.75
C VAL A 75 17.87 -13.90 13.93
N ALA A 76 18.67 -14.22 14.95
CA ALA A 76 18.16 -14.86 16.15
C ALA A 76 17.19 -13.94 16.92
N LEU A 77 17.49 -12.63 17.05
CA LEU A 77 16.57 -11.66 17.65
C LEU A 77 15.24 -11.56 16.88
N LEU A 78 15.26 -11.62 15.56
CA LEU A 78 14.05 -11.66 14.75
C LEU A 78 13.28 -12.98 14.95
N ASN A 79 13.95 -14.10 15.09
CA ASN A 79 13.30 -15.37 15.41
C ASN A 79 12.63 -15.32 16.79
N ASP A 80 13.27 -14.70 17.79
CA ASP A 80 12.66 -14.48 19.11
C ASP A 80 11.40 -13.60 18.99
N PHE A 81 11.46 -12.54 18.18
CA PHE A 81 10.31 -11.70 17.89
C PHE A 81 9.17 -12.50 17.23
N TYR A 82 9.50 -13.38 16.27
CA TYR A 82 8.49 -14.22 15.59
C TYR A 82 7.87 -15.27 16.52
N GLN A 83 8.53 -15.68 17.58
CA GLN A 83 7.90 -16.54 18.61
C GLN A 83 6.74 -15.82 19.33
N LEU A 84 6.81 -14.50 19.45
CA LEU A 84 5.74 -13.69 20.05
C LEU A 84 4.64 -13.33 19.06
N THR A 85 5.01 -13.00 17.84
CA THR A 85 4.10 -12.42 16.83
C THR A 85 3.62 -13.42 15.79
N GLY A 86 4.21 -14.58 15.73
CA GLY A 86 4.05 -15.53 14.65
C GLY A 86 4.99 -15.25 13.47
N ASN A 87 5.22 -16.27 12.66
CA ASN A 87 6.05 -16.15 11.46
C ASN A 87 5.33 -15.31 10.40
N PRO A 88 6.07 -14.52 9.62
CA PRO A 88 5.50 -13.84 8.47
C PRO A 88 4.95 -14.86 7.46
N VAL A 89 3.82 -14.51 6.87
CA VAL A 89 3.20 -15.34 5.83
C VAL A 89 4.07 -15.29 4.58
N LEU A 90 4.35 -16.45 4.01
CA LEU A 90 4.97 -16.51 2.69
C LEU A 90 3.95 -16.01 1.65
N LEU A 91 4.26 -14.91 1.02
CA LEU A 91 3.42 -14.37 -0.03
C LEU A 91 3.36 -15.34 -1.23
N PRO A 92 2.22 -15.41 -1.92
CA PRO A 92 2.15 -16.12 -3.19
C PRO A 92 3.06 -15.46 -4.23
N LYS A 93 3.44 -16.21 -5.25
CA LYS A 93 4.43 -15.77 -6.24
C LYS A 93 4.11 -14.42 -6.88
N PHE A 94 2.84 -14.15 -7.17
CA PHE A 94 2.43 -12.88 -7.75
C PHE A 94 2.72 -11.67 -6.85
N GLY A 95 2.74 -11.85 -5.54
CA GLY A 95 3.04 -10.78 -4.58
C GLY A 95 4.50 -10.30 -4.60
N PHE A 96 5.40 -11.03 -5.28
CA PHE A 96 6.80 -10.66 -5.49
C PHE A 96 7.08 -10.01 -6.84
N TYR A 97 6.08 -9.95 -7.71
CA TYR A 97 6.18 -9.24 -8.98
C TYR A 97 5.72 -7.80 -8.85
N GLU A 98 5.88 -7.04 -9.92
CA GLU A 98 5.41 -5.67 -10.00
C GLU A 98 3.91 -5.59 -9.69
N GLY A 99 3.52 -4.61 -8.90
CA GLY A 99 2.13 -4.28 -8.61
C GLY A 99 1.78 -2.93 -9.21
N HIS A 100 0.65 -2.83 -9.87
CA HIS A 100 0.15 -1.58 -10.40
C HIS A 100 -1.03 -1.06 -9.57
N LEU A 101 -0.87 0.14 -9.04
CA LEU A 101 -1.94 0.89 -8.41
C LEU A 101 -2.54 1.83 -9.44
N ASN A 102 -3.69 1.47 -10.00
CA ASN A 102 -4.44 2.42 -10.79
C ASN A 102 -5.25 3.29 -9.82
N ALA A 103 -4.91 4.57 -9.80
CA ALA A 103 -5.42 5.42 -8.75
C ALA A 103 -6.93 5.65 -8.86
N TYR A 104 -7.45 5.88 -10.06
CA TYR A 104 -8.80 6.40 -10.19
C TYR A 104 -9.50 5.94 -11.48
N ASN A 105 -10.39 4.98 -11.37
CA ASN A 105 -11.25 4.58 -12.50
C ASN A 105 -12.35 5.59 -12.83
N ARG A 106 -12.28 6.77 -12.31
CA ARG A 106 -13.23 7.86 -12.49
C ARG A 106 -12.63 9.04 -13.20
N ASP A 107 -11.34 8.95 -13.57
CA ASP A 107 -10.64 10.05 -14.19
C ASP A 107 -11.07 10.22 -15.65
N TYR A 108 -10.87 11.42 -16.14
CA TYR A 108 -11.20 11.83 -17.50
C TYR A 108 -9.93 12.26 -18.20
N TRP A 109 -9.80 11.86 -19.45
CA TRP A 109 -8.65 12.13 -20.27
C TRP A 109 -9.04 13.00 -21.47
N LYS A 110 -8.38 14.13 -21.63
CA LYS A 110 -8.61 15.07 -22.73
C LYS A 110 -7.32 15.34 -23.48
N GLU A 111 -7.41 15.46 -24.80
CA GLU A 111 -6.25 15.86 -25.63
C GLU A 111 -5.71 17.20 -25.14
N ASP A 112 -4.40 17.27 -24.85
CA ASP A 112 -3.69 18.43 -24.36
C ASP A 112 -2.20 18.31 -24.76
N GLU A 113 -1.65 19.32 -25.39
CA GLU A 113 -0.24 19.32 -25.86
C GLU A 113 0.77 19.10 -24.73
N LYS A 114 0.41 19.48 -23.49
CA LYS A 114 1.24 19.28 -22.30
C LYS A 114 0.96 17.96 -21.59
N GLY A 115 0.13 17.11 -22.17
CA GLY A 115 -0.28 15.84 -21.60
C GLY A 115 0.77 14.73 -21.80
N ILE A 116 0.44 13.56 -21.29
CA ILE A 116 1.19 12.31 -21.46
C ILE A 116 0.99 11.81 -22.87
N LEU A 117 2.06 11.34 -23.52
CA LEU A 117 2.00 10.72 -24.84
C LEU A 117 1.48 9.28 -24.74
N PHE A 118 0.44 8.96 -25.51
CA PHE A 118 -0.12 7.62 -25.62
C PHE A 118 0.26 6.95 -26.94
N GLU A 119 -0.10 5.67 -27.08
CA GLU A 119 0.27 4.81 -28.19
C GLU A 119 -0.34 5.26 -29.54
N ASP A 120 -1.43 6.02 -29.49
CA ASP A 120 -2.05 6.61 -30.68
C ASP A 120 -1.30 7.87 -31.22
N GLY A 121 -0.20 8.23 -30.57
CA GLY A 121 0.61 9.39 -30.91
C GLY A 121 0.06 10.72 -30.42
N LYS A 122 -1.05 10.71 -29.69
CA LYS A 122 -1.64 11.90 -29.09
C LYS A 122 -1.22 12.07 -27.64
N ARG A 123 -1.34 13.30 -27.16
CA ARG A 123 -1.09 13.62 -25.75
C ARG A 123 -2.39 13.89 -25.05
N TYR A 124 -2.51 13.35 -23.85
CA TYR A 124 -3.69 13.49 -23.01
C TYR A 124 -3.34 13.96 -21.61
N LYS A 125 -4.20 14.78 -21.05
CA LYS A 125 -4.12 15.24 -19.67
C LYS A 125 -5.25 14.65 -18.87
N GLU A 126 -4.89 14.13 -17.69
CA GLU A 126 -5.78 13.56 -16.73
C GLU A 126 -6.50 14.62 -15.89
N SER A 127 -7.72 14.33 -15.47
CA SER A 127 -8.52 15.14 -14.55
C SER A 127 -9.47 14.27 -13.75
N GLN A 128 -9.48 14.46 -12.44
CA GLN A 128 -10.47 13.80 -11.56
C GLN A 128 -11.87 14.41 -11.68
N LYS A 129 -12.00 15.54 -12.37
CA LYS A 129 -13.28 16.18 -12.64
C LYS A 129 -13.63 16.00 -14.11
N ASP A 130 -14.93 15.84 -14.36
CA ASP A 130 -15.43 15.82 -15.74
C ASP A 130 -14.94 17.09 -16.46
N ASN A 131 -14.13 16.85 -17.48
CA ASN A 131 -13.55 17.89 -18.36
C ASN A 131 -14.05 17.77 -19.79
N GLY A 132 -15.12 16.98 -20.02
CA GLY A 132 -15.64 16.66 -21.35
C GLY A 132 -14.73 15.73 -22.16
N GLY A 133 -13.79 15.06 -21.52
CA GLY A 133 -12.89 14.06 -22.12
C GLY A 133 -13.43 12.63 -22.06
N ILE A 134 -12.53 11.70 -22.31
CA ILE A 134 -12.81 10.27 -22.27
C ILE A 134 -12.68 9.79 -20.83
N LYS A 135 -13.74 9.18 -20.31
CA LYS A 135 -13.71 8.61 -18.95
C LYS A 135 -12.95 7.29 -18.93
N GLU A 136 -12.14 7.08 -17.93
CA GLU A 136 -11.52 5.78 -17.67
C GLU A 136 -12.53 4.66 -17.52
N SER A 137 -12.09 3.46 -17.84
CA SER A 137 -12.91 2.25 -17.72
C SER A 137 -12.11 1.07 -17.15
N LEU A 138 -12.82 -0.01 -16.76
CA LEU A 138 -12.14 -1.27 -16.41
C LEU A 138 -11.85 -2.11 -17.64
N ASN A 139 -12.83 -2.22 -18.52
CA ASN A 139 -12.84 -3.22 -19.58
C ASN A 139 -12.53 -2.69 -20.98
N GLY A 140 -12.25 -1.40 -21.11
CA GLY A 140 -12.04 -0.84 -22.44
C GLY A 140 -13.34 -0.78 -23.23
N GLU A 141 -14.34 -0.14 -22.64
CA GLU A 141 -15.60 0.18 -23.32
C GLU A 141 -15.30 0.96 -24.61
N LYS A 142 -16.26 0.98 -25.50
CA LYS A 142 -16.11 1.57 -26.82
C LYS A 142 -15.46 2.98 -26.75
N ASN A 143 -14.39 3.16 -27.51
CA ASN A 143 -13.59 4.38 -27.64
C ASN A 143 -12.72 4.77 -26.42
N ASN A 144 -12.61 3.95 -25.40
CA ASN A 144 -11.78 4.28 -24.24
C ASN A 144 -10.80 3.17 -23.81
N TYR A 145 -10.53 2.19 -24.67
CA TYR A 145 -9.64 1.08 -24.36
C TYR A 145 -8.29 1.53 -23.82
N GLN A 146 -7.66 2.53 -24.43
CA GLN A 146 -6.34 3.00 -24.01
C GLN A 146 -6.32 3.62 -22.59
N PHE A 147 -7.48 4.01 -22.05
CA PHE A 147 -7.67 4.49 -20.69
C PHE A 147 -8.36 3.45 -19.81
N SER A 148 -8.18 2.19 -20.10
CA SER A 148 -8.76 1.08 -19.35
C SER A 148 -7.72 0.35 -18.52
N ALA A 149 -8.18 -0.34 -17.46
CA ALA A 149 -7.34 -1.24 -16.69
C ALA A 149 -6.80 -2.40 -17.55
N ARG A 150 -7.53 -2.86 -18.57
CA ARG A 150 -7.04 -3.85 -19.54
C ARG A 150 -5.85 -3.34 -20.32
N ALA A 151 -5.90 -2.09 -20.80
CA ALA A 151 -4.79 -1.50 -21.53
C ALA A 151 -3.53 -1.37 -20.64
N VAL A 152 -3.68 -1.11 -19.35
CA VAL A 152 -2.55 -1.13 -18.42
C VAL A 152 -1.91 -2.51 -18.37
N ILE A 153 -2.69 -3.57 -18.16
CA ILE A 153 -2.19 -4.96 -18.17
C ILE A 153 -1.48 -5.29 -19.48
N ASP A 154 -2.08 -4.89 -20.59
CA ASP A 154 -1.50 -5.16 -21.93
C ASP A 154 -0.19 -4.41 -22.18
N ARG A 155 -0.04 -3.19 -21.66
CA ARG A 155 1.23 -2.44 -21.72
C ARG A 155 2.35 -3.12 -20.96
N TYR A 156 2.07 -3.64 -19.76
CA TYR A 156 3.05 -4.43 -19.01
C TYR A 156 3.49 -5.66 -19.80
N ASN A 157 2.53 -6.40 -20.37
CA ASN A 157 2.85 -7.55 -21.21
C ASN A 157 3.64 -7.17 -22.46
N ALA A 158 3.27 -6.10 -23.15
CA ALA A 158 3.96 -5.64 -24.35
C ALA A 158 5.39 -5.16 -24.06
N ALA A 159 5.64 -4.69 -22.84
CA ALA A 159 6.96 -4.26 -22.39
C ALA A 159 7.79 -5.40 -21.76
N ASP A 160 7.28 -6.64 -21.77
CA ASP A 160 7.90 -7.80 -21.09
C ASP A 160 8.18 -7.54 -19.59
N MET A 161 7.28 -6.80 -18.95
CA MET A 161 7.34 -6.51 -17.51
C MET A 161 6.39 -7.42 -16.73
N PRO A 162 6.88 -8.19 -15.77
CA PRO A 162 6.06 -9.18 -15.05
C PRO A 162 5.15 -8.50 -14.03
N LEU A 163 3.95 -8.11 -14.45
CA LEU A 163 2.91 -7.63 -13.57
C LEU A 163 2.29 -8.79 -12.79
N GLY A 164 2.34 -8.75 -11.47
CA GLY A 164 1.75 -9.78 -10.61
C GLY A 164 0.33 -9.44 -10.18
N TRP A 165 0.03 -8.17 -9.96
CA TRP A 165 -1.28 -7.74 -9.48
C TRP A 165 -1.58 -6.29 -9.86
N ILE A 166 -2.87 -5.96 -9.91
CA ILE A 166 -3.36 -4.61 -10.17
C ILE A 166 -4.47 -4.26 -9.18
N LEU A 167 -4.48 -3.03 -8.70
CA LEU A 167 -5.57 -2.42 -7.94
C LEU A 167 -6.29 -1.42 -8.83
N PRO A 168 -7.40 -1.81 -9.49
CA PRO A 168 -8.33 -0.86 -10.08
C PRO A 168 -9.11 -0.19 -8.97
N ASN A 169 -8.82 1.05 -8.70
CA ASN A 169 -9.16 1.73 -7.46
C ASN A 169 -10.63 2.16 -7.33
N ASP A 170 -10.87 3.09 -6.47
CA ASP A 170 -12.06 3.75 -5.88
C ASP A 170 -13.34 3.79 -6.71
N GLY A 171 -13.30 3.69 -8.01
CA GLY A 171 -14.46 3.83 -8.89
C GLY A 171 -15.52 2.73 -8.76
N TYR A 172 -15.27 1.72 -7.93
CA TYR A 172 -16.13 0.53 -7.79
C TYR A 172 -16.87 0.45 -6.47
N GLY A 173 -16.93 1.53 -5.72
CA GLY A 173 -17.57 1.52 -4.43
C GLY A 173 -16.85 0.69 -3.37
N ALA A 174 -15.65 0.20 -3.66
CA ALA A 174 -14.84 -0.57 -2.70
C ALA A 174 -13.84 0.29 -1.94
N GLY A 175 -13.78 1.60 -2.22
CA GLY A 175 -12.91 2.56 -1.55
C GLY A 175 -13.61 3.41 -0.50
N TYR A 176 -12.86 4.21 0.24
CA TYR A 176 -13.32 5.22 1.19
C TYR A 176 -14.44 4.77 2.14
N GLY A 177 -14.18 3.69 2.88
CA GLY A 177 -15.10 3.22 3.92
C GLY A 177 -16.30 2.42 3.41
N GLN A 178 -16.40 2.19 2.13
CA GLN A 178 -17.44 1.34 1.56
C GLN A 178 -17.00 -0.12 1.63
N THR A 179 -17.10 -0.70 2.79
CA THR A 179 -16.70 -2.09 3.03
C THR A 179 -17.80 -3.11 2.78
N SER A 180 -19.04 -2.66 2.57
CA SER A 180 -20.22 -3.51 2.46
C SER A 180 -20.94 -3.45 1.12
N THR A 181 -20.60 -2.49 0.24
CA THR A 181 -21.28 -2.30 -1.04
C THR A 181 -20.28 -2.09 -2.16
N LEU A 182 -20.54 -2.71 -3.29
CA LEU A 182 -19.89 -2.43 -4.56
C LEU A 182 -20.93 -1.70 -5.43
N ASP A 183 -20.90 -0.39 -5.44
CA ASP A 183 -21.86 0.44 -6.18
C ASP A 183 -21.53 0.55 -7.67
N GLY A 184 -20.42 -0.02 -8.09
CA GLY A 184 -19.98 -0.02 -9.47
C GLY A 184 -20.59 -1.14 -10.31
N ASN A 185 -20.17 -1.22 -11.56
CA ASN A 185 -20.55 -2.31 -12.46
C ASN A 185 -19.79 -3.59 -12.10
N ILE A 186 -20.41 -4.43 -11.26
CA ILE A 186 -19.81 -5.69 -10.78
C ILE A 186 -19.50 -6.66 -11.92
N GLN A 187 -20.37 -6.69 -12.93
CA GLN A 187 -20.15 -7.56 -14.11
C GLN A 187 -18.88 -7.12 -14.86
N ASN A 188 -18.66 -5.84 -15.02
CA ASN A 188 -17.47 -5.28 -15.64
C ASN A 188 -16.20 -5.60 -14.84
N LEU A 189 -16.28 -5.53 -13.52
CA LEU A 189 -15.18 -5.92 -12.61
C LEU A 189 -14.88 -7.43 -12.71
N LYS A 190 -15.90 -8.27 -12.76
CA LYS A 190 -15.75 -9.71 -12.95
C LYS A 190 -15.03 -10.03 -14.27
N GLU A 191 -15.45 -9.43 -15.36
CA GLU A 191 -14.83 -9.61 -16.68
C GLU A 191 -13.37 -9.14 -16.72
N LEU A 192 -13.06 -8.05 -16.01
CA LEU A 192 -11.66 -7.61 -15.83
C LEU A 192 -10.87 -8.67 -15.04
N GLY A 193 -11.45 -9.22 -13.97
CA GLY A 193 -10.80 -10.27 -13.19
C GLY A 193 -10.48 -11.51 -14.02
N GLU A 194 -11.42 -11.97 -14.84
CA GLU A 194 -11.20 -13.07 -15.76
C GLU A 194 -10.13 -12.78 -16.80
N TYR A 195 -10.12 -11.57 -17.35
CA TYR A 195 -9.10 -11.12 -18.29
C TYR A 195 -7.70 -11.06 -17.65
N ALA A 196 -7.59 -10.48 -16.47
CA ALA A 196 -6.32 -10.36 -15.75
C ALA A 196 -5.78 -11.75 -15.35
N CYS A 197 -6.64 -12.61 -14.81
CA CYS A 197 -6.29 -13.97 -14.41
C CYS A 197 -5.74 -14.79 -15.60
N ALA A 198 -6.35 -14.67 -16.78
CA ALA A 198 -5.85 -15.32 -18.00
C ALA A 198 -4.44 -14.85 -18.41
N LYS A 199 -3.99 -13.72 -17.91
CA LYS A 199 -2.64 -13.15 -18.13
C LYS A 199 -1.71 -13.31 -16.91
N GLY A 200 -2.15 -14.05 -15.88
CA GLY A 200 -1.38 -14.27 -14.66
C GLY A 200 -1.34 -13.06 -13.73
N VAL A 201 -2.29 -12.14 -13.85
CA VAL A 201 -2.39 -10.93 -13.04
C VAL A 201 -3.57 -11.05 -12.07
N GLU A 202 -3.32 -10.82 -10.79
CA GLU A 202 -4.37 -10.82 -9.76
C GLU A 202 -5.00 -9.43 -9.61
N ILE A 203 -6.30 -9.40 -9.30
CA ILE A 203 -7.02 -8.16 -9.02
C ILE A 203 -7.18 -7.98 -7.52
N GLY A 204 -6.70 -6.85 -6.99
CA GLY A 204 -7.00 -6.38 -5.66
C GLY A 204 -8.04 -5.28 -5.66
N LEU A 205 -8.73 -5.11 -4.54
CA LEU A 205 -9.62 -3.97 -4.33
C LEU A 205 -9.12 -3.15 -3.16
N TRP A 206 -9.22 -1.84 -3.28
CA TRP A 206 -8.88 -0.94 -2.20
C TRP A 206 -10.05 -0.81 -1.23
N THR A 207 -9.80 -1.03 0.04
CA THR A 207 -10.80 -0.85 1.11
C THR A 207 -10.20 -0.05 2.25
N GLN A 208 -11.05 0.67 2.97
CA GLN A 208 -10.61 1.31 4.22
C GLN A 208 -10.68 0.33 5.39
N SER A 209 -9.73 0.49 6.30
CA SER A 209 -9.68 -0.24 7.58
C SER A 209 -10.35 0.51 8.73
N ASP A 210 -10.76 1.75 8.53
CA ASP A 210 -11.40 2.56 9.56
C ASP A 210 -12.86 2.15 9.73
N LEU A 211 -13.06 1.10 10.50
CA LEU A 211 -14.39 0.59 10.80
C LEU A 211 -14.98 1.35 11.97
N HIS A 212 -16.13 2.00 11.76
CA HIS A 212 -16.86 2.65 12.83
C HIS A 212 -17.66 1.59 13.61
N PRO A 213 -17.44 1.42 14.92
CA PRO A 213 -18.28 0.56 15.75
C PRO A 213 -19.68 1.19 15.80
N LYS A 214 -20.69 0.42 15.41
CA LYS A 214 -22.10 0.80 15.61
C LYS A 214 -22.53 0.48 17.02
#